data_59d5a36b11e82fdda3cbf5cd87318c81
#
_entry.id   59d5a36b11e82fdda3cbf5cd87318c81
#
_cell.length_a   1.000
_cell.length_b   1.000
_cell.length_c   1.000
_cell.angle_alpha   90.00
_cell.angle_beta   90.00
_cell.angle_gamma   90.00
#
_symmetry.space_group_name_H-M   'P 1'
#
loop_
_entity.id
_entity.type
_entity.pdbx_description
1 polymer ?
#
loop_
_entity_poly.entity_id
_entity_poly.type
_entity_poly.pdbx_seq_one_letter_code
_entity_poly.pdbx_strand_id
1 'polypeptide(L)'
;MKFSDYYKEQVKVIRERDPSIHSDREALTYPFFWAMWAYQKAHAEYKKGNYYKARKISQKAARKTGIEIHPGAVIGEGFFIDHGHGVVIGETAVIGNNVTL
;
A
#
# COMPACT_ATOMS: atom_id res chain seq x y z
N MET A 1 10.42 -4.88 7.17
CA MET A 1 9.49 -6.05 7.19
C MET A 1 9.81 -6.98 6.04
N LYS A 2 9.85 -8.27 6.31
CA LYS A 2 10.06 -9.27 5.27
C LYS A 2 8.83 -9.41 4.39
N PHE A 3 9.04 -9.70 3.12
CA PHE A 3 7.93 -9.87 2.18
C PHE A 3 6.95 -10.96 2.63
N SER A 4 7.46 -12.08 3.16
CA SER A 4 6.59 -13.17 3.64
C SER A 4 5.66 -12.74 4.76
N ASP A 5 6.12 -11.89 5.68
CA ASP A 5 5.29 -11.38 6.76
C ASP A 5 4.26 -10.38 6.22
N TYR A 6 4.69 -9.52 5.31
CA TYR A 6 3.79 -8.59 4.63
C TYR A 6 2.69 -9.33 3.88
N TYR A 7 3.07 -10.37 3.15
CA TYR A 7 2.12 -11.20 2.39
C TYR A 7 1.03 -11.77 3.31
N LYS A 8 1.44 -12.35 4.43
CA LYS A 8 0.48 -12.92 5.39
C LYS A 8 -0.47 -11.88 5.95
N GLU A 9 0.03 -10.72 6.30
CA GLU A 9 -0.81 -9.62 6.80
C GLU A 9 -1.81 -9.15 5.75
N GLN A 10 -1.35 -8.96 4.51
CA GLN A 10 -2.22 -8.45 3.45
C GLN A 10 -3.27 -9.47 3.03
N VAL A 11 -2.93 -10.74 2.97
CA VAL A 11 -3.90 -11.79 2.69
C VAL A 11 -5.03 -11.74 3.71
N LYS A 12 -4.70 -11.58 4.99
CA LYS A 12 -5.69 -11.49 6.06
C LYS A 12 -6.60 -10.28 5.85
N VAL A 13 -6.04 -9.12 5.57
CA VAL A 13 -6.81 -7.89 5.33
C VAL A 13 -7.76 -8.06 4.14
N ILE A 14 -7.23 -8.57 3.03
CA ILE A 14 -8.00 -8.73 1.79
C ILE A 14 -9.15 -9.72 2.01
N ARG A 15 -8.88 -10.86 2.66
CA ARG A 15 -9.92 -11.84 2.94
C ARG A 15 -11.04 -11.28 3.83
N GLU A 16 -10.71 -10.42 4.76
CA GLU A 16 -11.69 -9.78 5.64
C GLU A 16 -12.59 -8.77 4.90
N ARG A 17 -12.04 -8.14 3.85
CA ARG A 17 -12.70 -7.01 3.19
C ARG A 17 -13.29 -7.34 1.83
N ASP A 18 -12.79 -8.40 1.16
CA ASP A 18 -13.24 -8.78 -0.17
C ASP A 18 -13.62 -10.27 -0.18
N PRO A 19 -14.93 -10.57 -0.12
CA PRO A 19 -15.37 -11.95 -0.11
C PRO A 19 -15.21 -12.68 -1.44
N SER A 20 -14.86 -11.97 -2.50
CA SER A 20 -14.70 -12.58 -3.83
C SER A 20 -13.38 -13.33 -4.01
N ILE A 21 -12.44 -13.20 -3.07
CA ILE A 21 -11.15 -13.89 -3.17
C ILE A 21 -11.31 -15.39 -2.90
N HIS A 22 -10.77 -16.22 -3.78
CA HIS A 22 -10.86 -17.68 -3.69
C HIS A 22 -9.61 -18.34 -3.11
N SER A 23 -8.45 -17.70 -3.24
CA SER A 23 -7.18 -18.24 -2.74
C SER A 23 -6.27 -17.13 -2.26
N ASP A 24 -5.33 -17.48 -1.39
CA ASP A 24 -4.35 -16.51 -0.88
C ASP A 24 -3.53 -15.88 -2.01
N ARG A 25 -3.19 -16.69 -3.03
CA ARG A 25 -2.39 -16.21 -4.17
C ARG A 25 -3.05 -15.08 -4.94
N GLU A 26 -4.38 -15.04 -4.93
CA GLU A 26 -5.08 -13.96 -5.63
C GLU A 26 -4.78 -12.60 -5.05
N ALA A 27 -4.31 -12.51 -3.79
CA ALA A 27 -3.88 -11.24 -3.21
C ALA A 27 -2.79 -10.57 -4.06
N LEU A 28 -1.96 -11.36 -4.74
CA LEU A 28 -0.90 -10.85 -5.61
C LEU A 28 -1.43 -10.17 -6.87
N THR A 29 -2.70 -10.32 -7.18
CA THR A 29 -3.33 -9.67 -8.33
C THR A 29 -3.90 -8.30 -8.00
N TYR A 30 -3.96 -7.94 -6.73
CA TYR A 30 -4.51 -6.65 -6.30
C TYR A 30 -3.48 -5.55 -6.48
N PRO A 31 -3.81 -4.47 -7.22
CA PRO A 31 -2.89 -3.32 -7.31
C PRO A 31 -2.54 -2.76 -5.94
N PHE A 32 -3.51 -2.75 -5.02
CA PHE A 32 -3.31 -2.32 -3.64
C PHE A 32 -2.16 -3.05 -2.95
N PHE A 33 -2.04 -4.37 -3.17
CA PHE A 33 -0.99 -5.18 -2.53
C PHE A 33 0.40 -4.60 -2.84
N TRP A 34 0.65 -4.29 -4.11
CA TRP A 34 1.95 -3.79 -4.56
C TRP A 34 2.16 -2.32 -4.21
N ALA A 35 1.10 -1.53 -4.25
CA ALA A 35 1.18 -0.13 -3.85
C ALA A 35 1.56 0.02 -2.39
N MET A 36 0.99 -0.80 -1.51
CA MET A 36 1.31 -0.75 -0.07
C MET A 36 2.70 -1.33 0.22
N TRP A 37 3.13 -2.34 -0.52
CA TRP A 37 4.49 -2.85 -0.38
C TRP A 37 5.51 -1.78 -0.71
N ALA A 38 5.30 -1.05 -1.80
CA ALA A 38 6.16 0.06 -2.18
C ALA A 38 6.09 1.22 -1.18
N TYR A 39 4.89 1.52 -0.67
CA TYR A 39 4.71 2.58 0.32
C TYR A 39 5.57 2.33 1.56
N GLN A 40 5.62 1.11 2.07
CA GLN A 40 6.41 0.83 3.27
C GLN A 40 7.88 1.15 3.07
N LYS A 41 8.44 0.81 1.91
CA LYS A 41 9.82 1.13 1.58
C LYS A 41 10.03 2.63 1.39
N ALA A 42 9.12 3.27 0.67
CA ALA A 42 9.19 4.70 0.39
C ALA A 42 9.07 5.51 1.69
N HIS A 43 8.15 5.11 2.57
CA HIS A 43 7.95 5.78 3.85
C HIS A 43 9.19 5.69 4.73
N ALA A 44 9.85 4.52 4.77
CA ALA A 44 11.09 4.35 5.52
C ALA A 44 12.19 5.28 5.01
N GLU A 45 12.33 5.41 3.69
CA GLU A 45 13.30 6.33 3.10
C GLU A 45 12.95 7.79 3.37
N TYR A 46 11.67 8.13 3.33
CA TYR A 46 11.20 9.48 3.64
C TYR A 46 11.57 9.87 5.07
N LYS A 47 11.37 8.97 6.03
CA LYS A 47 11.69 9.22 7.44
C LYS A 47 13.17 9.42 7.68
N LYS A 48 14.03 8.86 6.82
CA LYS A 48 15.48 9.05 6.87
C LYS A 48 15.93 10.34 6.20
N GLY A 49 15.02 11.09 5.56
CA GLY A 49 15.34 12.28 4.81
C GLY A 49 15.76 12.01 3.36
N ASN A 50 15.66 10.78 2.90
CA ASN A 50 16.01 10.41 1.52
C ASN A 50 14.82 10.64 0.59
N TYR A 51 14.43 11.91 0.44
CA TYR A 51 13.17 12.28 -0.23
C TYR A 51 13.14 11.90 -1.71
N TYR A 52 14.24 12.08 -2.43
CA TYR A 52 14.28 11.72 -3.85
C TYR A 52 14.06 10.22 -4.03
N LYS A 53 14.78 9.41 -3.26
CA LYS A 53 14.65 7.95 -3.32
C LYS A 53 13.24 7.51 -2.96
N ALA A 54 12.67 8.11 -1.92
CA ALA A 54 11.30 7.82 -1.49
C ALA A 54 10.30 8.11 -2.61
N ARG A 55 10.42 9.28 -3.27
CA ARG A 55 9.53 9.66 -4.35
C ARG A 55 9.72 8.78 -5.59
N LYS A 56 10.95 8.35 -5.89
CA LYS A 56 11.19 7.40 -6.98
C LYS A 56 10.44 6.10 -6.79
N ILE A 57 10.50 5.54 -5.58
CA ILE A 57 9.80 4.29 -5.24
C ILE A 57 8.28 4.50 -5.39
N SER A 58 7.76 5.58 -4.82
CA SER A 58 6.34 5.89 -4.84
C SER A 58 5.82 6.09 -6.28
N GLN A 59 6.53 6.85 -7.10
CA GLN A 59 6.10 7.14 -8.47
C GLN A 59 6.17 5.90 -9.37
N LYS A 60 7.18 5.06 -9.17
CA LYS A 60 7.26 3.79 -9.91
C LYS A 60 6.07 2.90 -9.59
N ALA A 61 5.70 2.82 -8.32
CA ALA A 61 4.54 2.03 -7.90
C ALA A 61 3.24 2.62 -8.48
N ALA A 62 3.11 3.94 -8.48
CA ALA A 62 1.93 4.61 -9.04
C ALA A 62 1.74 4.26 -10.52
N ARG A 63 2.84 4.26 -11.28
CA ARG A 63 2.79 3.91 -12.71
C ARG A 63 2.36 2.46 -12.94
N LYS A 64 2.75 1.55 -12.03
CA LYS A 64 2.43 0.13 -12.17
C LYS A 64 1.05 -0.24 -11.65
N THR A 65 0.59 0.45 -10.61
CA THR A 65 -0.62 0.05 -9.88
C THR A 65 -1.82 0.96 -10.12
N GLY A 66 -1.58 2.19 -10.59
CA GLY A 66 -2.63 3.21 -10.67
C GLY A 66 -2.96 3.85 -9.33
N ILE A 67 -2.21 3.52 -8.27
CA ILE A 67 -2.42 4.05 -6.92
C ILE A 67 -1.18 4.85 -6.53
N GLU A 68 -1.37 6.14 -6.28
CA GLU A 68 -0.28 7.00 -5.84
C GLU A 68 -0.40 7.27 -4.34
N ILE A 69 0.63 6.84 -3.59
CA ILE A 69 0.70 7.10 -2.16
C ILE A 69 1.96 7.88 -1.90
N HIS A 70 1.82 9.14 -1.44
CA HIS A 70 3.00 9.95 -1.12
C HIS A 70 3.74 9.29 0.05
N PRO A 71 5.08 9.20 -0.02
CA PRO A 71 5.83 8.52 1.04
C PRO A 71 5.73 9.18 2.42
N GLY A 72 5.35 10.44 2.47
CA GLY A 72 5.14 11.15 3.74
C GLY A 72 3.81 10.85 4.42
N ALA A 73 2.85 10.22 3.73
CA ALA A 73 1.57 9.87 4.33
C ALA A 73 1.76 8.92 5.50
N VAL A 74 0.90 9.04 6.52
CA VAL A 74 0.90 8.16 7.68
C VAL A 74 -0.33 7.27 7.59
N ILE A 75 -0.10 5.96 7.48
CA ILE A 75 -1.18 4.99 7.28
C ILE A 75 -1.12 3.96 8.39
N GLY A 76 -2.23 3.79 9.09
CA GLY A 76 -2.36 2.82 10.18
C GLY A 76 -2.48 1.38 9.66
N GLU A 77 -2.69 0.46 10.58
CA GLU A 77 -2.79 -0.97 10.27
C GLU A 77 -4.14 -1.31 9.65
N GLY A 78 -4.16 -2.36 8.84
CA GLY A 78 -5.40 -2.90 8.29
C GLY A 78 -6.04 -2.04 7.20
N PHE A 79 -5.26 -1.18 6.56
CA PHE A 79 -5.74 -0.35 5.46
C PHE A 79 -5.99 -1.19 4.22
N PHE A 80 -7.09 -0.93 3.53
CA PHE A 80 -7.45 -1.63 2.29
C PHE A 80 -8.02 -0.67 1.27
N ILE A 81 -7.57 -0.80 0.01
CA ILE A 81 -8.14 -0.07 -1.13
C ILE A 81 -8.73 -1.12 -2.07
N ASP A 82 -10.05 -1.06 -2.27
CA ASP A 82 -10.73 -1.95 -3.19
C ASP A 82 -10.66 -1.35 -4.60
N HIS A 83 -10.11 -2.11 -5.55
CA HIS A 83 -9.82 -1.69 -6.93
C HIS A 83 -8.78 -0.58 -7.02
N GLY A 84 -9.10 0.63 -6.72
CA GLY A 84 -8.16 1.71 -6.44
C GLY A 84 -7.56 2.47 -7.60
N HIS A 85 -7.95 2.24 -8.83
CA HIS A 85 -7.39 2.98 -9.97
C HIS A 85 -7.66 4.48 -9.82
N GLY A 86 -6.57 5.28 -9.88
CA GLY A 86 -6.67 6.73 -9.77
C GLY A 86 -6.73 7.26 -8.34
N VAL A 87 -6.53 6.41 -7.34
CA VAL A 87 -6.47 6.86 -5.95
C VAL A 87 -5.16 7.63 -5.71
N VAL A 88 -5.27 8.79 -5.07
CA VAL A 88 -4.12 9.61 -4.67
C VAL A 88 -4.20 9.88 -3.18
N ILE A 89 -3.15 9.52 -2.46
CA ILE A 89 -3.00 9.81 -1.03
C ILE A 89 -1.84 10.79 -0.88
N GLY A 90 -2.13 12.00 -0.40
CA GLY A 90 -1.17 13.09 -0.36
C GLY A 90 -0.22 13.04 0.83
N GLU A 91 0.76 13.93 0.78
CA GLU A 91 1.87 14.00 1.74
C GLU A 91 1.42 14.14 3.19
N THR A 92 0.39 14.93 3.43
CA THR A 92 -0.06 15.25 4.79
C THR A 92 -1.22 14.37 5.25
N ALA A 93 -1.60 13.36 4.46
CA ALA A 93 -2.69 12.48 4.83
C ALA A 93 -2.33 11.63 6.04
N VAL A 94 -3.29 11.48 6.94
CA VAL A 94 -3.20 10.59 8.09
C VAL A 94 -4.40 9.66 8.04
N ILE A 95 -4.15 8.38 7.91
CA ILE A 95 -5.19 7.36 7.82
C ILE A 95 -5.07 6.49 9.06
N GLY A 96 -6.15 6.35 9.81
CA GLY A 96 -6.18 5.54 11.01
C GLY A 96 -6.18 4.05 10.72
N ASN A 97 -6.48 3.24 11.73
CA ASN A 97 -6.48 1.79 11.59
C ASN A 97 -7.77 1.29 10.95
N ASN A 98 -7.67 0.21 10.18
CA ASN A 98 -8.80 -0.52 9.61
C ASN A 98 -9.69 0.31 8.69
N VAL A 99 -9.08 1.27 7.98
CA VAL A 99 -9.81 2.10 7.01
C VAL A 99 -9.88 1.38 5.68
N THR A 100 -11.03 1.46 5.02
CA THR A 100 -11.24 0.95 3.66
C THR A 100 -11.62 2.11 2.74
N LEU A 101 -10.99 2.18 1.60
CA LEU A 101 -11.33 3.13 0.54
C LEU A 101 -12.10 2.45 -0.58
#